data_bdb6b4ea5d3577a942a269f66ed6113a
#
_entry.id   bdb6b4ea5d3577a942a269f66ed6113a
#
_cell.length_a   1.000
_cell.length_b   1.000
_cell.length_c   1.000
_cell.angle_alpha   90.00
_cell.angle_beta   90.00
_cell.angle_gamma   90.00
#
_symmetry.space_group_name_H-M   'P 1'
#
loop_
_entity.id
_entity.type
_entity.pdbx_description
1 polymer ?
#
loop_
_entity_poly.entity_id
_entity_poly.type
_entity_poly.pdbx_seq_one_letter_code
_entity_poly.pdbx_strand_id
1 'polypeptide(L)'
;IDELTVEIEYDEDGLQHMIMNGMDVTDDIRTQEISQKASLVSAHAVVRDMLLDMQRDVARKHNVIMDGRDIGTVVLPKANVKIFLTASAEVRARRRTDELLAKGQKANYNQILKEIQQRDYQDTHRAVAPLKMCRDSVKLDTSELDIDGVIAAMKKIIGEKIPL
;
A
#
# COMPACT_ATOMS: atom_id res chain seq x y z
N ILE A 1 12.34 -10.71 -17.67
CA ILE A 1 11.76 -10.73 -16.30
C ILE A 1 12.56 -11.71 -15.42
N ASP A 2 13.15 -12.74 -16.01
CA ASP A 2 13.92 -13.79 -15.31
C ASP A 2 15.23 -13.28 -14.65
N GLU A 3 15.63 -12.05 -14.92
CA GLU A 3 16.85 -11.41 -14.37
C GLU A 3 16.53 -10.31 -13.31
N LEU A 4 15.25 -10.12 -12.95
CA LEU A 4 14.88 -9.08 -11.98
C LEU A 4 15.07 -9.60 -10.55
N THR A 5 15.99 -8.99 -9.81
CA THR A 5 16.13 -9.18 -8.37
C THR A 5 15.56 -7.98 -7.64
N VAL A 6 14.76 -8.24 -6.60
CA VAL A 6 14.22 -7.22 -5.70
C VAL A 6 14.51 -7.66 -4.27
N GLU A 7 15.22 -6.83 -3.53
CA GLU A 7 15.60 -7.09 -2.15
C GLU A 7 15.15 -5.92 -1.26
N ILE A 8 14.90 -6.23 0.00
CA ILE A 8 14.55 -5.23 1.02
C ILE A 8 15.70 -5.21 2.02
N GLU A 9 16.30 -4.04 2.19
CA GLU A 9 17.33 -3.79 3.19
C GLU A 9 16.82 -2.76 4.21
N TYR A 10 17.46 -2.72 5.37
CA TYR A 10 17.18 -1.74 6.42
C TYR A 10 18.49 -1.08 6.80
N ASP A 11 18.49 0.27 6.89
CA ASP A 11 19.64 1.02 7.37
C ASP A 11 19.76 0.97 8.91
N GLU A 12 20.78 1.67 9.45
CA GLU A 12 21.05 1.74 10.89
C GLU A 12 19.91 2.40 11.68
N ASP A 13 19.11 3.24 11.05
CA ASP A 13 17.94 3.90 11.63
C ASP A 13 16.65 3.05 11.50
N GLY A 14 16.73 1.88 10.87
CA GLY A 14 15.62 0.98 10.61
C GLY A 14 14.72 1.43 9.46
N LEU A 15 15.19 2.33 8.60
CA LEU A 15 14.45 2.72 7.40
C LEU A 15 14.61 1.66 6.32
N GLN A 16 13.49 1.37 5.66
CA GLN A 16 13.44 0.37 4.61
C GLN A 16 13.94 0.94 3.27
N HIS A 17 14.89 0.23 2.68
CA HIS A 17 15.40 0.46 1.33
C HIS A 17 14.95 -0.63 0.38
N MET A 18 14.60 -0.23 -0.84
CA MET A 18 14.23 -1.14 -1.93
C MET A 18 15.38 -1.23 -2.91
N ILE A 19 15.99 -2.40 -2.98
CA ILE A 19 17.13 -2.66 -3.87
C ILE A 19 16.65 -3.43 -5.09
N MET A 20 16.87 -2.89 -6.28
CA MET A 20 16.52 -3.53 -7.53
C MET A 20 17.80 -3.75 -8.37
N ASN A 21 18.12 -5.01 -8.66
CA ASN A 21 19.35 -5.38 -9.37
C ASN A 21 20.61 -4.76 -8.77
N GLY A 22 20.68 -4.71 -7.42
CA GLY A 22 21.81 -4.12 -6.67
C GLY A 22 21.82 -2.59 -6.61
N MET A 23 20.78 -1.90 -7.10
CA MET A 23 20.66 -0.44 -7.01
C MET A 23 19.55 -0.06 -6.04
N ASP A 24 19.80 0.90 -5.16
CA ASP A 24 18.77 1.50 -4.32
C ASP A 24 17.85 2.38 -5.18
N VAL A 25 16.57 2.00 -5.23
CA VAL A 25 15.52 2.70 -5.99
C VAL A 25 14.44 3.28 -5.07
N THR A 26 14.70 3.37 -3.78
CA THR A 26 13.74 3.75 -2.73
C THR A 26 13.02 5.05 -3.03
N ASP A 27 13.77 6.09 -3.40
CA ASP A 27 13.19 7.39 -3.70
C ASP A 27 12.59 7.45 -5.11
N ASP A 28 13.20 6.78 -6.07
CA ASP A 28 12.75 6.76 -7.46
C ASP A 28 11.35 6.15 -7.59
N ILE A 29 11.05 5.09 -6.85
CA ILE A 29 9.73 4.43 -6.89
C ILE A 29 8.62 5.20 -6.18
N ARG A 30 8.94 6.24 -5.41
CA ARG A 30 7.96 7.03 -4.64
C ARG A 30 7.40 8.22 -5.40
N THR A 31 7.69 8.33 -6.68
CA THR A 31 7.16 9.40 -7.53
C THR A 31 5.72 9.14 -7.96
N GLN A 32 4.99 10.21 -8.29
CA GLN A 32 3.61 10.10 -8.78
C GLN A 32 3.53 9.34 -10.11
N GLU A 33 4.51 9.56 -11.00
CA GLU A 33 4.60 8.87 -12.29
C GLU A 33 4.74 7.36 -12.12
N ILE A 34 5.67 6.91 -11.26
CA ILE A 34 5.86 5.49 -10.97
C ILE A 34 4.62 4.89 -10.31
N SER A 35 3.97 5.63 -9.40
CA SER A 35 2.73 5.17 -8.78
C SER A 35 1.60 4.93 -9.78
N GLN A 36 1.47 5.77 -10.80
CA GLN A 36 0.49 5.60 -11.89
C GLN A 36 0.87 4.40 -12.78
N LYS A 37 2.14 4.29 -13.18
CA LYS A 37 2.64 3.15 -13.98
C LYS A 37 2.47 1.83 -13.23
N ALA A 38 2.78 1.77 -11.94
CA ALA A 38 2.57 0.59 -11.11
C ALA A 38 1.10 0.16 -11.07
N SER A 39 0.16 1.10 -10.97
CA SER A 39 -1.27 0.81 -11.03
C SER A 39 -1.68 0.20 -12.38
N LEU A 40 -1.17 0.72 -13.50
CA LEU A 40 -1.43 0.18 -14.83
C LEU A 40 -0.84 -1.21 -15.03
N VAL A 41 0.44 -1.39 -14.69
CA VAL A 41 1.16 -2.66 -14.85
C VAL A 41 0.56 -3.74 -13.94
N SER A 42 0.12 -3.39 -12.74
CA SER A 42 -0.52 -4.32 -11.80
C SER A 42 -1.88 -4.85 -12.26
N ALA A 43 -2.46 -4.30 -13.32
CA ALA A 43 -3.68 -4.84 -13.93
C ALA A 43 -3.41 -6.10 -14.77
N HIS A 44 -2.15 -6.37 -15.18
CA HIS A 44 -1.78 -7.54 -15.98
C HIS A 44 -1.62 -8.77 -15.10
N ALA A 45 -2.33 -9.85 -15.43
CA ALA A 45 -2.32 -11.10 -14.66
C ALA A 45 -0.91 -11.69 -14.54
N VAL A 46 -0.14 -11.73 -15.63
CA VAL A 46 1.21 -12.29 -15.65
C VAL A 46 2.17 -11.58 -14.69
N VAL A 47 2.05 -10.27 -14.53
CA VAL A 47 2.85 -9.49 -13.57
C VAL A 47 2.45 -9.82 -12.15
N ARG A 48 1.16 -9.96 -11.91
CA ARG A 48 0.63 -10.33 -10.60
C ARG A 48 1.07 -11.72 -10.17
N ASP A 49 0.99 -12.70 -11.08
CA ASP A 49 1.38 -14.08 -10.80
C ASP A 49 2.87 -14.15 -10.44
N MET A 50 3.73 -13.44 -11.19
CA MET A 50 5.15 -13.36 -10.89
C MET A 50 5.45 -12.76 -9.51
N LEU A 51 4.78 -11.66 -9.16
CA LEU A 51 4.99 -10.97 -7.88
C LEU A 51 4.36 -11.71 -6.70
N LEU A 52 3.34 -12.54 -6.94
CA LEU A 52 2.59 -13.21 -5.88
C LEU A 52 3.47 -14.16 -5.06
N ASP A 53 4.28 -14.96 -5.73
CA ASP A 53 5.18 -15.91 -5.05
C ASP A 53 6.26 -15.16 -4.26
N MET A 54 6.83 -14.10 -4.81
CA MET A 54 7.80 -13.25 -4.13
C MET A 54 7.22 -12.64 -2.85
N GLN A 55 6.01 -12.06 -2.93
CA GLN A 55 5.33 -11.48 -1.76
C GLN A 55 5.02 -12.53 -0.69
N ARG A 56 4.59 -13.72 -1.09
CA ARG A 56 4.33 -14.84 -0.17
C ARG A 56 5.59 -15.37 0.47
N ASP A 57 6.69 -15.43 -0.25
CA ASP A 57 7.98 -15.89 0.28
C ASP A 57 8.53 -14.97 1.37
N VAL A 58 8.38 -13.66 1.20
CA VAL A 58 8.73 -12.70 2.26
C VAL A 58 7.93 -12.98 3.52
N ALA A 59 6.61 -13.19 3.39
CA ALA A 59 5.74 -13.47 4.54
C ALA A 59 5.95 -14.87 5.18
N ARG A 60 6.51 -15.85 4.43
CA ARG A 60 6.90 -17.16 4.98
C ARG A 60 8.17 -17.09 5.82
N LYS A 61 9.08 -16.20 5.47
CA LYS A 61 10.41 -16.09 6.08
C LYS A 61 10.45 -15.09 7.23
N HIS A 62 9.54 -14.11 7.26
CA HIS A 62 9.58 -13.00 8.20
C HIS A 62 8.19 -12.66 8.76
N ASN A 63 8.16 -12.03 9.93
CA ASN A 63 6.98 -11.31 10.39
C ASN A 63 6.87 -10.04 9.55
N VAL A 64 5.70 -9.80 8.94
CA VAL A 64 5.53 -8.71 7.98
C VAL A 64 4.27 -7.89 8.26
N ILE A 65 4.35 -6.61 7.92
CA ILE A 65 3.20 -5.75 7.69
C ILE A 65 3.21 -5.43 6.20
N MET A 66 2.16 -5.82 5.49
CA MET A 66 2.02 -5.56 4.06
C MET A 66 0.81 -4.69 3.79
N ASP A 67 0.99 -3.66 2.97
CA ASP A 67 -0.10 -2.85 2.46
C ASP A 67 -0.35 -3.10 0.97
N GLY A 68 -1.57 -2.90 0.54
CA GLY A 68 -1.95 -3.08 -0.86
C GLY A 68 -3.46 -3.21 -1.05
N ARG A 69 -3.89 -3.53 -2.28
CA ARG A 69 -5.31 -3.57 -2.67
C ARG A 69 -5.95 -4.94 -2.49
N ASP A 70 -5.13 -5.96 -2.53
CA ASP A 70 -5.57 -7.38 -2.52
C ASP A 70 -4.74 -8.26 -1.59
N ILE A 71 -3.96 -7.65 -0.68
CA ILE A 71 -3.12 -8.40 0.25
C ILE A 71 -3.95 -9.38 1.07
N GLY A 72 -5.02 -8.94 1.67
CA GLY A 72 -5.89 -9.78 2.51
C GLY A 72 -6.81 -10.74 1.74
N THR A 73 -7.06 -10.50 0.43
CA THR A 73 -7.95 -11.33 -0.39
C THR A 73 -7.20 -12.36 -1.22
N VAL A 74 -6.00 -12.04 -1.70
CA VAL A 74 -5.24 -12.85 -2.66
C VAL A 74 -3.86 -13.23 -2.15
N VAL A 75 -3.06 -12.25 -1.70
CA VAL A 75 -1.66 -12.50 -1.34
C VAL A 75 -1.57 -13.30 -0.04
N LEU A 76 -2.16 -12.80 1.04
CA LEU A 76 -2.13 -13.37 2.38
C LEU A 76 -3.56 -13.60 2.93
N PRO A 77 -4.34 -14.49 2.32
CA PRO A 77 -5.74 -14.72 2.73
C PRO A 77 -5.88 -15.32 4.13
N LYS A 78 -4.78 -15.83 4.71
CA LYS A 78 -4.72 -16.39 6.06
C LYS A 78 -3.91 -15.52 7.03
N ALA A 79 -3.70 -14.23 6.72
CA ALA A 79 -3.02 -13.30 7.64
C ALA A 79 -3.74 -13.26 9.01
N ASN A 80 -2.95 -13.19 10.09
CA ASN A 80 -3.46 -13.17 11.46
C ASN A 80 -4.36 -11.97 11.72
N VAL A 81 -3.98 -10.82 11.18
CA VAL A 81 -4.74 -9.56 11.29
C VAL A 81 -4.92 -8.96 9.91
N LYS A 82 -6.14 -8.56 9.60
CA LYS A 82 -6.49 -7.85 8.37
C LYS A 82 -7.23 -6.58 8.71
N ILE A 83 -6.67 -5.45 8.31
CA ILE A 83 -7.28 -4.14 8.49
C ILE A 83 -7.62 -3.58 7.10
N PHE A 84 -8.89 -3.28 6.88
CA PHE A 84 -9.32 -2.53 5.71
C PHE A 84 -9.28 -1.04 6.04
N LEU A 85 -8.11 -0.44 5.73
CA LEU A 85 -7.86 0.96 5.99
C LEU A 85 -8.55 1.83 4.94
N THR A 86 -9.31 2.83 5.36
CA THR A 86 -10.01 3.74 4.46
C THR A 86 -10.01 5.18 4.99
N ALA A 87 -10.21 6.12 4.08
CA ALA A 87 -10.56 7.51 4.36
C ALA A 87 -11.31 8.07 3.16
N SER A 88 -12.09 9.15 3.33
CA SER A 88 -12.78 9.78 2.21
C SER A 88 -11.78 10.27 1.15
N ALA A 89 -12.21 10.35 -0.11
CA ALA A 89 -11.36 10.83 -1.19
C ALA A 89 -10.90 12.27 -0.94
N GLU A 90 -11.76 13.09 -0.34
CA GLU A 90 -11.51 14.49 0.00
C GLU A 90 -10.40 14.61 1.05
N VAL A 91 -10.46 13.79 2.12
CA VAL A 91 -9.44 13.77 3.17
C VAL A 91 -8.10 13.31 2.61
N ARG A 92 -8.08 12.25 1.79
CA ARG A 92 -6.86 11.77 1.14
C ARG A 92 -6.26 12.80 0.17
N ALA A 93 -7.12 13.52 -0.58
CA ALA A 93 -6.68 14.59 -1.45
C ALA A 93 -6.08 15.76 -0.67
N ARG A 94 -6.66 16.13 0.47
CA ARG A 94 -6.13 17.17 1.35
C ARG A 94 -4.75 16.77 1.90
N ARG A 95 -4.65 15.57 2.50
CA ARG A 95 -3.37 15.04 3.02
C ARG A 95 -2.28 15.05 1.94
N ARG A 96 -2.61 14.61 0.73
CA ARG A 96 -1.65 14.60 -0.38
C ARG A 96 -1.25 15.99 -0.85
N THR A 97 -2.21 16.93 -0.87
CA THR A 97 -1.94 18.33 -1.20
C THR A 97 -0.96 18.93 -0.19
N ASP A 98 -1.24 18.75 1.10
CA ASP A 98 -0.42 19.29 2.18
C ASP A 98 1.00 18.70 2.17
N GLU A 99 1.13 17.39 1.91
CA GLU A 99 2.42 16.71 1.76
C GLU A 99 3.27 17.31 0.62
N LEU A 100 2.64 17.51 -0.55
CA LEU A 100 3.35 18.09 -1.71
C LEU A 100 3.78 19.53 -1.46
N LEU A 101 2.92 20.33 -0.84
CA LEU A 101 3.24 21.71 -0.46
C LEU A 101 4.36 21.77 0.57
N ALA A 102 4.35 20.88 1.57
CA ALA A 102 5.42 20.78 2.58
C ALA A 102 6.78 20.43 1.96
N LYS A 103 6.79 19.68 0.83
CA LYS A 103 7.99 19.38 0.03
C LYS A 103 8.38 20.50 -0.95
N GLY A 104 7.73 21.67 -0.89
CA GLY A 104 7.97 22.79 -1.79
C GLY A 104 7.48 22.57 -3.23
N GLN A 105 6.65 21.56 -3.47
CA GLN A 105 6.11 21.24 -4.77
C GLN A 105 4.77 21.98 -5.01
N LYS A 106 4.45 22.26 -6.27
CA LYS A 106 3.12 22.78 -6.62
C LYS A 106 2.07 21.68 -6.51
N ALA A 107 0.94 21.98 -5.88
CA ALA A 107 -0.16 21.03 -5.74
C ALA A 107 -1.50 21.69 -6.08
N ASN A 108 -2.36 20.95 -6.78
CA ASN A 108 -3.74 21.37 -7.09
C ASN A 108 -4.71 20.35 -6.48
N TYR A 109 -5.40 20.74 -5.43
CA TYR A 109 -6.34 19.89 -4.71
C TYR A 109 -7.39 19.23 -5.63
N ASN A 110 -8.01 20.00 -6.52
CA ASN A 110 -9.09 19.48 -7.39
C ASN A 110 -8.57 18.43 -8.38
N GLN A 111 -7.36 18.64 -8.89
CA GLN A 111 -6.71 17.65 -9.76
C GLN A 111 -6.38 16.37 -8.98
N ILE A 112 -5.77 16.51 -7.80
CA ILE A 112 -5.43 15.39 -6.92
C ILE A 112 -6.68 14.61 -6.52
N LEU A 113 -7.76 15.28 -6.15
CA LEU A 113 -9.04 14.64 -5.81
C LEU A 113 -9.57 13.81 -6.99
N LYS A 114 -9.58 14.38 -8.19
CA LYS A 114 -10.04 13.68 -9.40
C LYS A 114 -9.18 12.44 -9.69
N GLU A 115 -7.86 12.53 -9.56
CA GLU A 115 -6.93 11.41 -9.74
C GLU A 115 -7.17 10.30 -8.71
N ILE A 116 -7.41 10.66 -7.44
CA ILE A 116 -7.74 9.70 -6.38
C ILE A 116 -9.06 8.99 -6.69
N GLN A 117 -10.11 9.71 -7.06
CA GLN A 117 -11.41 9.13 -7.39
C GLN A 117 -11.32 8.20 -8.59
N GLN A 118 -10.57 8.58 -9.62
CA GLN A 118 -10.35 7.75 -10.79
C GLN A 118 -9.58 6.46 -10.44
N ARG A 119 -8.55 6.56 -9.61
CA ARG A 119 -7.78 5.40 -9.15
C ARG A 119 -8.64 4.46 -8.29
N ASP A 120 -9.44 5.01 -7.37
CA ASP A 120 -10.35 4.20 -6.55
C ASP A 120 -11.35 3.43 -7.42
N TYR A 121 -11.88 4.08 -8.45
CA TYR A 121 -12.76 3.41 -9.41
C TYR A 121 -12.03 2.27 -10.13
N GLN A 122 -10.82 2.51 -10.65
CA GLN A 122 -10.01 1.48 -11.31
C GLN A 122 -9.70 0.32 -10.38
N ASP A 123 -9.22 0.60 -9.15
CA ASP A 123 -8.84 -0.42 -8.17
C ASP A 123 -10.05 -1.30 -7.77
N THR A 124 -11.25 -0.73 -7.70
CA THR A 124 -12.47 -1.47 -7.31
C THR A 124 -13.12 -2.23 -8.47
N HIS A 125 -12.93 -1.79 -9.72
CA HIS A 125 -13.59 -2.35 -10.91
C HIS A 125 -12.66 -3.17 -11.82
N ARG A 126 -11.37 -3.28 -11.50
CA ARG A 126 -10.47 -4.11 -12.30
C ARG A 126 -10.91 -5.58 -12.27
N ALA A 127 -10.74 -6.26 -13.40
CA ALA A 127 -11.17 -7.65 -13.57
C ALA A 127 -10.39 -8.63 -12.69
N VAL A 128 -9.09 -8.36 -12.44
CA VAL A 128 -8.22 -9.24 -11.67
C VAL A 128 -7.94 -8.62 -10.31
N ALA A 129 -8.20 -9.36 -9.23
CA ALA A 129 -7.93 -9.00 -7.84
C ALA A 129 -8.40 -7.57 -7.46
N PRO A 130 -9.68 -7.23 -7.64
CA PRO A 130 -10.20 -5.90 -7.30
C PRO A 130 -10.03 -5.60 -5.81
N LEU A 131 -9.95 -4.32 -5.48
CA LEU A 131 -9.98 -3.87 -4.10
C LEU A 131 -11.30 -4.24 -3.45
N LYS A 132 -11.25 -5.17 -2.49
CA LYS A 132 -12.41 -5.63 -1.73
C LYS A 132 -12.07 -5.82 -0.26
N MET A 133 -12.98 -5.45 0.61
CA MET A 133 -12.89 -5.76 2.02
C MET A 133 -13.07 -7.27 2.25
N CYS A 134 -12.16 -7.90 3.01
CA CYS A 134 -12.31 -9.29 3.41
C CYS A 134 -13.41 -9.43 4.48
N ARG A 135 -14.05 -10.60 4.56
CA ARG A 135 -15.05 -10.88 5.59
C ARG A 135 -14.48 -10.81 7.01
N ASP A 136 -13.24 -11.20 7.18
CA ASP A 136 -12.52 -11.29 8.45
C ASP A 136 -11.65 -10.05 8.72
N SER A 137 -11.72 -9.02 7.88
CA SER A 137 -11.01 -7.76 8.12
C SER A 137 -11.82 -6.81 9.01
N VAL A 138 -11.09 -6.03 9.79
CA VAL A 138 -11.65 -4.90 10.55
C VAL A 138 -11.56 -3.65 9.70
N LYS A 139 -12.69 -2.99 9.48
CA LYS A 139 -12.70 -1.68 8.79
C LYS A 139 -12.21 -0.60 9.75
N LEU A 140 -11.21 0.16 9.32
CA LEU A 140 -10.71 1.33 10.03
C LEU A 140 -10.82 2.56 9.13
N ASP A 141 -11.78 3.42 9.43
CA ASP A 141 -11.91 4.73 8.78
C ASP A 141 -11.03 5.74 9.51
N THR A 142 -10.10 6.34 8.77
CA THR A 142 -9.11 7.27 9.29
C THR A 142 -9.41 8.72 8.93
N SER A 143 -10.63 9.02 8.43
CA SER A 143 -10.97 10.35 7.95
C SER A 143 -10.81 11.44 9.01
N GLU A 144 -11.15 11.12 10.27
CA GLU A 144 -11.08 12.03 11.41
C GLU A 144 -9.84 11.81 12.31
N LEU A 145 -8.89 10.96 11.88
CA LEU A 145 -7.72 10.61 12.68
C LEU A 145 -6.46 11.25 12.12
N ASP A 146 -5.57 11.70 13.01
CA ASP A 146 -4.17 11.97 12.67
C ASP A 146 -3.33 10.68 12.66
N ILE A 147 -2.04 10.80 12.40
CA ILE A 147 -1.13 9.65 12.30
C ILE A 147 -1.09 8.87 13.62
N ASP A 148 -1.00 9.56 14.76
CA ASP A 148 -0.91 8.93 16.08
C ASP A 148 -2.20 8.20 16.42
N GLY A 149 -3.35 8.79 16.10
CA GLY A 149 -4.66 8.18 16.25
C GLY A 149 -4.82 6.92 15.38
N VAL A 150 -4.33 6.95 14.14
CA VAL A 150 -4.33 5.76 13.27
C VAL A 150 -3.46 4.65 13.86
N ILE A 151 -2.24 4.98 14.30
CA ILE A 151 -1.32 4.01 14.92
C ILE A 151 -1.94 3.40 16.18
N ALA A 152 -2.53 4.22 17.04
CA ALA A 152 -3.19 3.74 18.26
C ALA A 152 -4.36 2.80 17.94
N ALA A 153 -5.20 3.15 16.97
CA ALA A 153 -6.32 2.32 16.54
C ALA A 153 -5.84 0.98 15.93
N MET A 154 -4.79 1.00 15.10
CA MET A 154 -4.21 -0.22 14.54
C MET A 154 -3.62 -1.12 15.63
N LYS A 155 -2.85 -0.56 16.58
CA LYS A 155 -2.29 -1.31 17.71
C LYS A 155 -3.40 -1.98 18.55
N LYS A 156 -4.50 -1.28 18.80
CA LYS A 156 -5.66 -1.84 19.50
C LYS A 156 -6.24 -3.04 18.73
N ILE A 157 -6.51 -2.91 17.42
CA ILE A 157 -7.02 -4.00 16.60
C ILE A 157 -6.08 -5.21 16.61
N ILE A 158 -4.76 -4.97 16.52
CA ILE A 158 -3.75 -6.04 16.56
C ILE A 158 -3.79 -6.75 17.92
N GLY A 159 -3.78 -6.04 19.03
CA GLY A 159 -3.81 -6.62 20.37
C GLY A 159 -5.09 -7.40 20.69
N GLU A 160 -6.23 -7.05 20.07
CA GLU A 160 -7.48 -7.81 20.18
C GLU A 160 -7.44 -9.13 19.38
N LYS A 161 -6.61 -9.24 18.33
CA LYS A 161 -6.51 -10.39 17.43
C LYS A 161 -5.34 -11.31 17.77
N ILE A 162 -4.26 -10.75 18.27
CA ILE A 162 -3.05 -11.48 18.67
C ILE A 162 -2.81 -11.13 20.14
N PRO A 163 -3.30 -11.96 21.08
CA PRO A 163 -2.97 -11.76 22.49
C PRO A 163 -1.46 -11.86 22.67
N LEU A 164 -0.87 -10.81 23.20
CA LEU A 164 0.55 -10.71 23.56
C LEU A 164 0.83 -11.50 24.84
#